data_67e17517972d461821775262e27060c5
#
_entry.id   67e17517972d461821775262e27060c5
#
_cell.length_a   1.000
_cell.length_b   1.000
_cell.length_c   1.000
_cell.angle_alpha   90.00
_cell.angle_beta   90.00
_cell.angle_gamma   90.00
#
_symmetry.space_group_name_H-M   'P 1'
#
loop_
_entity.id
_entity.type
_entity.pdbx_description
1 polymer ?
#
loop_
_entity_poly.entity_id
_entity_poly.type
_entity_poly.pdbx_seq_one_letter_code
_entity_poly.pdbx_strand_id
1 'polypeptide(L)'
;RRQRQMCIRDRASGWRHQLEGLTGRPVLDTLQAVEPLGPRHLADALVIAPCTGATLARLAEGLSDTPVTLAAKSLLRVGCPVVIAVSTNDGLGASGENIARLYQRKHYYFVPYGQDDPNTKPQSLKARFELLPQTLEAALEGRQLQPVLQCPCG
;
A
#
# COMPACT_ATOMS: atom_id res chain seq x y z
N ARG A 1 26.28 11.75 2.99
CA ARG A 1 25.07 11.72 2.10
C ARG A 1 25.22 10.77 0.89
N ARG A 2 26.34 10.77 0.17
CA ARG A 2 26.57 9.88 -1.00
C ARG A 2 26.56 8.38 -0.66
N GLN A 3 27.17 7.97 0.46
CA GLN A 3 27.17 6.55 0.89
C GLN A 3 25.76 6.04 1.26
N ARG A 4 24.92 6.90 1.87
CA ARG A 4 23.56 6.52 2.24
C ARG A 4 22.64 6.31 1.03
N GLN A 5 22.84 7.10 -0.04
CA GLN A 5 22.11 6.94 -1.30
C GLN A 5 22.57 5.70 -2.10
N MET A 6 23.86 5.35 -2.06
CA MET A 6 24.34 4.10 -2.65
C MET A 6 23.76 2.86 -1.96
N CYS A 7 23.78 2.80 -0.62
CA CYS A 7 23.19 1.69 0.14
C CYS A 7 21.67 1.50 -0.11
N ILE A 8 20.93 2.58 -0.35
CA ILE A 8 19.49 2.48 -0.66
C ILE A 8 19.26 1.93 -2.07
N ARG A 9 20.04 2.36 -3.05
CA ARG A 9 19.98 1.84 -4.44
C ARG A 9 20.38 0.38 -4.52
N ASP A 10 21.44 -0.01 -3.83
CA ASP A 10 21.91 -1.41 -3.80
C ASP A 10 20.90 -2.34 -3.14
N ARG A 11 20.25 -1.89 -2.07
CA ARG A 11 19.13 -2.63 -1.46
C ARG A 11 17.91 -2.75 -2.38
N ALA A 12 17.54 -1.67 -3.06
CA ALA A 12 16.41 -1.68 -4.00
C ALA A 12 16.66 -2.63 -5.18
N SER A 13 17.89 -2.64 -5.74
CA SER A 13 18.25 -3.57 -6.80
C SER A 13 18.24 -5.03 -6.33
N GLY A 14 18.71 -5.30 -5.10
CA GLY A 14 18.63 -6.63 -4.48
C GLY A 14 17.21 -7.14 -4.32
N TRP A 15 16.30 -6.31 -3.81
CA TRP A 15 14.88 -6.66 -3.70
C TRP A 15 14.21 -6.88 -5.05
N ARG A 16 14.56 -6.08 -6.06
CA ARG A 16 14.08 -6.26 -7.43
C ARG A 16 14.40 -7.65 -7.95
N HIS A 17 15.68 -8.06 -7.90
CA HIS A 17 16.13 -9.39 -8.34
C HIS A 17 15.43 -10.52 -7.59
N GLN A 18 15.24 -10.37 -6.27
CA GLN A 18 14.52 -11.38 -5.49
C GLN A 18 13.04 -11.49 -5.92
N LEU A 19 12.35 -10.38 -6.12
CA LEU A 19 10.96 -10.37 -6.56
C LEU A 19 10.83 -10.95 -7.98
N GLU A 20 11.70 -10.59 -8.90
CA GLU A 20 11.73 -11.13 -10.26
C GLU A 20 12.01 -12.65 -10.25
N GLY A 21 12.93 -13.11 -9.40
CA GLY A 21 13.22 -14.53 -9.21
C GLY A 21 12.03 -15.32 -8.63
N LEU A 22 11.30 -14.74 -7.67
CA LEU A 22 10.14 -15.39 -7.05
C LEU A 22 8.91 -15.43 -7.96
N THR A 23 8.68 -14.37 -8.71
CA THR A 23 7.46 -14.20 -9.52
C THR A 23 7.63 -14.68 -10.96
N GLY A 24 8.86 -14.79 -11.45
CA GLY A 24 9.16 -15.03 -12.86
C GLY A 24 8.73 -13.88 -13.79
N ARG A 25 8.45 -12.69 -13.22
CA ARG A 25 7.96 -11.51 -13.95
C ARG A 25 8.86 -10.30 -13.68
N PRO A 26 9.03 -9.39 -14.66
CA PRO A 26 9.81 -8.18 -14.46
C PRO A 26 9.10 -7.24 -13.48
N VAL A 27 9.88 -6.51 -12.67
CA VAL A 27 9.37 -5.45 -11.81
C VAL A 27 9.04 -4.22 -12.66
N LEU A 28 7.82 -3.71 -12.53
CA LEU A 28 7.35 -2.51 -13.22
C LEU A 28 7.63 -1.28 -12.35
N ASP A 29 8.70 -0.55 -12.64
CA ASP A 29 9.18 0.58 -11.83
C ASP A 29 9.09 1.95 -12.54
N THR A 30 8.46 2.00 -13.70
CA THR A 30 8.24 3.25 -14.46
C THR A 30 6.75 3.52 -14.65
N LEU A 31 6.40 4.80 -14.86
CA LEU A 31 5.02 5.19 -15.14
C LEU A 31 4.49 4.51 -16.40
N GLN A 32 5.29 4.44 -17.45
CA GLN A 32 4.92 3.82 -18.71
C GLN A 32 4.66 2.32 -18.58
N ALA A 33 5.42 1.64 -17.71
CA ALA A 33 5.26 0.20 -17.49
C ALA A 33 3.97 -0.16 -16.76
N VAL A 34 3.48 0.70 -15.85
CA VAL A 34 2.28 0.44 -15.04
C VAL A 34 0.98 0.98 -15.66
N GLU A 35 1.07 1.92 -16.60
CA GLU A 35 -0.09 2.53 -17.26
C GLU A 35 -1.05 1.49 -17.87
N PRO A 36 -0.59 0.42 -18.54
CA PRO A 36 -1.46 -0.58 -19.17
C PRO A 36 -2.18 -1.52 -18.18
N LEU A 37 -1.86 -1.51 -16.88
CA LEU A 37 -2.39 -2.48 -15.90
C LEU A 37 -3.91 -2.53 -15.89
N GLY A 38 -4.58 -1.39 -15.83
CA GLY A 38 -6.04 -1.31 -15.85
C GLY A 38 -6.64 -1.60 -17.25
N PRO A 39 -6.30 -0.82 -18.29
CA PRO A 39 -6.90 -0.99 -19.62
C PRO A 39 -6.74 -2.38 -20.22
N ARG A 40 -5.70 -3.11 -19.87
CA ARG A 40 -5.44 -4.47 -20.35
C ARG A 40 -5.84 -5.56 -19.36
N HIS A 41 -6.44 -5.18 -18.23
CA HIS A 41 -6.83 -6.13 -17.17
C HIS A 41 -5.69 -7.09 -16.76
N LEU A 42 -4.50 -6.53 -16.50
CA LEU A 42 -3.30 -7.32 -16.20
C LEU A 42 -3.17 -7.70 -14.72
N ALA A 43 -4.09 -7.22 -13.88
CA ALA A 43 -4.15 -7.56 -12.47
C ALA A 43 -5.60 -7.49 -11.96
N ASP A 44 -5.94 -8.36 -11.02
CA ASP A 44 -7.26 -8.44 -10.39
C ASP A 44 -7.35 -7.58 -9.12
N ALA A 45 -6.22 -7.24 -8.53
CA ALA A 45 -6.10 -6.38 -7.35
C ALA A 45 -4.73 -5.72 -7.29
N LEU A 46 -4.61 -4.65 -6.50
CA LEU A 46 -3.34 -4.04 -6.13
C LEU A 46 -3.15 -4.11 -4.62
N VAL A 47 -1.99 -4.58 -4.19
CA VAL A 47 -1.58 -4.55 -2.78
C VAL A 47 -0.45 -3.53 -2.60
N ILE A 48 -0.63 -2.56 -1.71
CA ILE A 48 0.39 -1.56 -1.34
C ILE A 48 0.89 -1.88 0.06
N ALA A 49 2.02 -2.59 0.14
CA ALA A 49 2.57 -3.12 1.39
C ALA A 49 4.10 -2.98 1.45
N PRO A 50 4.65 -2.14 2.32
CA PRO A 50 3.96 -1.19 3.19
C PRO A 50 3.46 0.06 2.46
N CYS A 51 2.35 0.65 2.95
CA CYS A 51 1.87 1.95 2.50
C CYS A 51 2.30 3.05 3.49
N THR A 52 3.22 3.91 3.08
CA THR A 52 3.73 5.01 3.90
C THR A 52 2.80 6.22 3.90
N GLY A 53 2.96 7.14 4.86
CA GLY A 53 2.20 8.40 4.92
C GLY A 53 2.25 9.21 3.62
N ALA A 54 3.42 9.28 2.98
CA ALA A 54 3.57 9.96 1.68
C ALA A 54 2.74 9.31 0.56
N THR A 55 2.65 7.97 0.55
CA THR A 55 1.82 7.25 -0.41
C THR A 55 0.33 7.43 -0.10
N LEU A 56 -0.06 7.37 1.19
CA LEU A 56 -1.43 7.65 1.62
C LEU A 56 -1.90 9.05 1.18
N ALA A 57 -1.05 10.07 1.39
CA ALA A 57 -1.35 11.44 0.96
C ALA A 57 -1.56 11.54 -0.56
N ARG A 58 -0.67 10.94 -1.35
CA ARG A 58 -0.81 10.94 -2.82
C ARG A 58 -2.09 10.24 -3.28
N LEU A 59 -2.42 9.09 -2.70
CA LEU A 59 -3.66 8.38 -3.02
C LEU A 59 -4.88 9.21 -2.63
N ALA A 60 -4.88 9.83 -1.44
CA ALA A 60 -5.98 10.66 -0.95
C ALA A 60 -6.19 11.92 -1.81
N GLU A 61 -5.14 12.52 -2.33
CA GLU A 61 -5.22 13.66 -3.27
C GLU A 61 -5.45 13.23 -4.73
N GLY A 62 -5.43 11.93 -5.04
CA GLY A 62 -5.62 11.43 -6.40
C GLY A 62 -4.41 11.66 -7.32
N LEU A 63 -3.23 11.92 -6.75
CA LEU A 63 -1.99 12.08 -7.51
C LEU A 63 -1.55 10.74 -8.11
N SER A 64 -0.98 10.81 -9.31
CA SER A 64 -0.50 9.63 -10.05
C SER A 64 0.91 9.85 -10.59
N ASP A 65 1.77 10.42 -9.75
CA ASP A 65 3.14 10.84 -10.07
C ASP A 65 4.20 9.77 -9.74
N THR A 66 3.77 8.63 -9.21
CA THR A 66 4.63 7.47 -8.93
C THR A 66 4.06 6.21 -9.58
N PRO A 67 4.88 5.19 -9.87
CA PRO A 67 4.39 3.92 -10.42
C PRO A 67 3.27 3.30 -9.55
N VAL A 68 3.39 3.33 -8.23
CA VAL A 68 2.39 2.79 -7.29
C VAL A 68 1.06 3.55 -7.40
N THR A 69 1.10 4.88 -7.39
CA THR A 69 -0.13 5.70 -7.44
C THR A 69 -0.79 5.69 -8.81
N LEU A 70 0.00 5.59 -9.89
CA LEU A 70 -0.53 5.41 -11.23
C LEU A 70 -1.14 4.02 -11.42
N ALA A 71 -0.51 2.96 -10.89
CA ALA A 71 -1.07 1.61 -10.87
C ALA A 71 -2.42 1.58 -10.14
N ALA A 72 -2.50 2.21 -8.95
CA ALA A 72 -3.75 2.33 -8.21
C ALA A 72 -4.85 3.02 -9.03
N LYS A 73 -4.55 4.18 -9.63
CA LYS A 73 -5.50 4.92 -10.46
C LYS A 73 -5.95 4.11 -11.68
N SER A 74 -5.02 3.43 -12.34
CA SER A 74 -5.29 2.60 -13.52
C SER A 74 -6.24 1.45 -13.20
N LEU A 75 -6.01 0.75 -12.09
CA LEU A 75 -6.80 -0.40 -11.66
C LEU A 75 -8.17 0.01 -11.08
N LEU A 76 -8.23 1.09 -10.31
CA LEU A 76 -9.50 1.63 -9.79
C LEU A 76 -10.48 2.00 -10.91
N ARG A 77 -10.00 2.49 -12.04
CA ARG A 77 -10.84 2.84 -13.21
C ARG A 77 -11.59 1.63 -13.79
N VAL A 78 -11.07 0.44 -13.60
CA VAL A 78 -11.69 -0.82 -14.07
C VAL A 78 -12.31 -1.62 -12.91
N GLY A 79 -12.46 -0.98 -11.73
CA GLY A 79 -13.14 -1.57 -10.58
C GLY A 79 -12.31 -2.57 -9.77
N CYS A 80 -11.01 -2.67 -10.02
CA CYS A 80 -10.13 -3.55 -9.23
C CYS A 80 -9.91 -3.00 -7.82
N PRO A 81 -9.91 -3.84 -6.78
CA PRO A 81 -9.65 -3.43 -5.41
C PRO A 81 -8.19 -3.06 -5.19
N VAL A 82 -7.98 -2.06 -4.32
CA VAL A 82 -6.68 -1.63 -3.82
C VAL A 82 -6.61 -1.91 -2.32
N VAL A 83 -5.74 -2.82 -1.93
CA VAL A 83 -5.49 -3.21 -0.54
C VAL A 83 -4.32 -2.42 0.01
N ILE A 84 -4.53 -1.75 1.15
CA ILE A 84 -3.56 -0.85 1.78
C ILE A 84 -3.09 -1.44 3.10
N ALA A 85 -1.79 -1.73 3.21
CA ALA A 85 -1.13 -2.09 4.46
C ALA A 85 -0.42 -0.85 5.04
N VAL A 86 -1.11 -0.13 5.93
CA VAL A 86 -0.60 1.11 6.53
C VAL A 86 0.68 0.85 7.31
N SER A 87 1.68 1.71 7.13
CA SER A 87 2.90 1.74 7.94
C SER A 87 3.44 3.16 7.97
N THR A 88 3.08 3.90 9.02
CA THR A 88 3.43 5.32 9.14
C THR A 88 3.56 5.74 10.61
N ASN A 89 4.50 6.64 10.91
CA ASN A 89 4.73 7.17 12.26
C ASN A 89 3.75 8.30 12.65
N ASP A 90 2.93 8.79 11.73
CA ASP A 90 1.99 9.89 11.91
C ASP A 90 0.53 9.49 11.59
N GLY A 91 0.20 8.22 11.72
CA GLY A 91 -1.11 7.67 11.38
C GLY A 91 -2.27 8.26 12.20
N LEU A 92 -2.03 8.64 13.46
CA LEU A 92 -2.97 9.38 14.30
C LEU A 92 -2.78 10.91 14.22
N GLY A 93 -1.84 11.36 13.40
CA GLY A 93 -1.60 12.77 13.07
C GLY A 93 -2.07 13.10 11.65
N ALA A 94 -1.18 13.74 10.86
CA ALA A 94 -1.51 14.22 9.51
C ALA A 94 -1.95 13.11 8.54
N SER A 95 -1.43 11.90 8.65
CA SER A 95 -1.85 10.77 7.81
C SER A 95 -3.25 10.23 8.17
N GLY A 96 -3.78 10.55 9.35
CA GLY A 96 -5.11 10.10 9.78
C GLY A 96 -6.23 10.64 8.88
N GLU A 97 -6.14 11.89 8.45
CA GLU A 97 -7.09 12.48 7.51
C GLU A 97 -7.06 11.74 6.16
N ASN A 98 -5.88 11.41 5.66
CA ASN A 98 -5.72 10.70 4.40
C ASN A 98 -6.31 9.28 4.48
N ILE A 99 -6.13 8.58 5.60
CA ILE A 99 -6.74 7.28 5.86
C ILE A 99 -8.27 7.41 5.84
N ALA A 100 -8.83 8.39 6.55
CA ALA A 100 -10.27 8.62 6.60
C ALA A 100 -10.86 8.94 5.22
N ARG A 101 -10.19 9.76 4.43
CA ARG A 101 -10.59 10.06 3.04
C ARG A 101 -10.60 8.83 2.16
N LEU A 102 -9.62 7.94 2.30
CA LEU A 102 -9.53 6.71 1.51
C LEU A 102 -10.62 5.70 1.90
N TYR A 103 -11.03 5.64 3.18
CA TYR A 103 -12.17 4.81 3.60
C TYR A 103 -13.50 5.21 2.94
N GLN A 104 -13.65 6.45 2.57
CA GLN A 104 -14.87 6.96 1.92
C GLN A 104 -14.91 6.65 0.41
N ARG A 105 -13.80 6.20 -0.16
CA ARG A 105 -13.69 5.89 -1.59
C ARG A 105 -13.96 4.42 -1.86
N LYS A 106 -14.65 4.15 -2.94
CA LYS A 106 -14.89 2.76 -3.39
C LYS A 106 -13.60 2.06 -3.78
N HIS A 107 -13.56 0.75 -3.54
CA HIS A 107 -12.50 -0.16 -3.93
C HIS A 107 -11.18 0.01 -3.17
N TYR A 108 -11.14 0.80 -2.10
CA TYR A 108 -10.02 0.81 -1.17
C TYR A 108 -10.36 -0.05 0.06
N TYR A 109 -9.45 -0.95 0.40
CA TYR A 109 -9.57 -1.87 1.54
C TYR A 109 -8.31 -1.81 2.37
N PHE A 110 -8.44 -1.87 3.68
CA PHE A 110 -7.31 -1.77 4.59
C PHE A 110 -7.01 -3.11 5.23
N VAL A 111 -5.73 -3.49 5.22
CA VAL A 111 -5.26 -4.54 6.11
C VAL A 111 -5.48 -4.07 7.55
N PRO A 112 -6.10 -4.88 8.44
CA PRO A 112 -6.30 -4.48 9.82
C PRO A 112 -5.03 -3.95 10.46
N TYR A 113 -5.13 -2.85 11.21
CA TYR A 113 -3.98 -2.14 11.77
C TYR A 113 -4.25 -1.63 13.18
N GLY A 114 -3.18 -1.32 13.89
CA GLY A 114 -3.22 -0.75 15.23
C GLY A 114 -1.99 0.11 15.50
N GLN A 115 -1.87 0.61 16.74
CA GLN A 115 -0.65 1.28 17.17
C GLN A 115 0.51 0.27 17.26
N ASP A 116 1.67 0.68 16.76
CA ASP A 116 2.90 -0.13 16.75
C ASP A 116 3.56 -0.10 18.14
N ASP A 117 3.78 1.11 18.65
CA ASP A 117 4.39 1.34 19.96
C ASP A 117 3.76 2.60 20.60
N PRO A 118 2.68 2.42 21.38
CA PRO A 118 1.96 3.56 21.98
C PRO A 118 2.81 4.43 22.91
N ASN A 119 3.84 3.84 23.53
CA ASN A 119 4.67 4.55 24.52
C ASN A 119 5.73 5.44 23.87
N THR A 120 6.44 4.91 22.86
CA THR A 120 7.55 5.65 22.23
C THR A 120 7.14 6.31 20.91
N LYS A 121 6.07 5.84 20.26
CA LYS A 121 5.54 6.35 18.99
C LYS A 121 4.01 6.46 19.05
N PRO A 122 3.46 7.36 19.84
CA PRO A 122 2.03 7.41 20.14
C PRO A 122 1.14 7.68 18.92
N GLN A 123 1.68 8.20 17.83
CA GLN A 123 0.94 8.45 16.58
C GLN A 123 1.17 7.39 15.49
N SER A 124 2.04 6.41 15.75
CA SER A 124 2.38 5.40 14.75
C SER A 124 1.25 4.39 14.56
N LEU A 125 0.95 4.09 13.30
CA LEU A 125 0.04 3.00 12.91
C LEU A 125 0.77 2.02 12.01
N LYS A 126 0.52 0.73 12.25
CA LYS A 126 1.10 -0.36 11.48
C LYS A 126 0.06 -1.45 11.20
N ALA A 127 0.02 -1.89 9.95
CA ALA A 127 -0.82 -3.00 9.53
C ALA A 127 -0.33 -4.33 10.11
N ARG A 128 -1.26 -5.23 10.38
CA ARG A 128 -1.01 -6.62 10.69
C ARG A 128 -0.78 -7.38 9.40
N PHE A 129 0.48 -7.44 8.94
CA PHE A 129 0.85 -8.02 7.64
C PHE A 129 0.44 -9.48 7.48
N GLU A 130 0.34 -10.21 8.59
CA GLU A 130 -0.16 -11.59 8.63
C GLU A 130 -1.62 -11.73 8.17
N LEU A 131 -2.41 -10.65 8.23
CA LEU A 131 -3.80 -10.60 7.77
C LEU A 131 -3.94 -10.14 6.31
N LEU A 132 -2.82 -9.87 5.62
CA LEU A 132 -2.85 -9.40 4.25
C LEU A 132 -3.51 -10.41 3.28
N PRO A 133 -3.23 -11.73 3.32
CA PRO A 133 -3.91 -12.69 2.45
C PRO A 133 -5.42 -12.70 2.64
N GLN A 134 -5.89 -12.74 3.88
CA GLN A 134 -7.33 -12.72 4.20
C GLN A 134 -8.00 -11.40 3.79
N THR A 135 -7.27 -10.27 3.92
CA THR A 135 -7.76 -8.97 3.48
C THR A 135 -7.90 -8.92 1.95
N LEU A 136 -6.94 -9.48 1.23
CA LEU A 136 -6.99 -9.55 -0.22
C LEU A 136 -8.20 -10.39 -0.70
N GLU A 137 -8.42 -11.55 -0.11
CA GLU A 137 -9.59 -12.41 -0.41
C GLU A 137 -10.90 -11.65 -0.16
N ALA A 138 -11.04 -11.01 1.01
CA ALA A 138 -12.23 -10.21 1.32
C ALA A 138 -12.41 -9.03 0.34
N ALA A 139 -11.33 -8.36 -0.04
CA ALA A 139 -11.35 -7.23 -0.98
C ALA A 139 -11.78 -7.65 -2.39
N LEU A 140 -11.39 -8.84 -2.86
CA LEU A 140 -11.84 -9.41 -4.13
C LEU A 140 -13.35 -9.68 -4.14
N GLU A 141 -13.94 -9.95 -2.97
CA GLU A 141 -15.38 -10.08 -2.78
C GLU A 141 -16.09 -8.74 -2.48
N GLY A 142 -15.37 -7.62 -2.53
CA GLY A 142 -15.91 -6.28 -2.26
C GLY A 142 -16.15 -6.00 -0.78
N ARG A 143 -15.52 -6.73 0.15
CA ARG A 143 -15.71 -6.60 1.60
C ARG A 143 -14.44 -6.12 2.30
N GLN A 144 -14.60 -5.26 3.30
CA GLN A 144 -13.53 -4.91 4.24
C GLN A 144 -13.40 -5.99 5.31
N LEU A 145 -12.20 -6.55 5.50
CA LEU A 145 -11.92 -7.49 6.59
C LEU A 145 -12.10 -6.78 7.94
N GLN A 146 -12.87 -7.40 8.84
CA GLN A 146 -13.18 -6.86 10.17
C GLN A 146 -12.66 -7.78 11.29
N PRO A 147 -12.32 -7.26 12.47
CA PRO A 147 -12.27 -5.83 12.83
C PRO A 147 -11.03 -5.16 12.20
N VAL A 148 -11.22 -3.98 11.61
CA VAL A 148 -10.13 -3.25 10.95
C VAL A 148 -9.18 -2.57 11.94
N LEU A 149 -9.69 -2.13 13.08
CA LEU A 149 -8.88 -1.61 14.18
C LEU A 149 -8.51 -2.74 15.11
N GLN A 150 -7.21 -2.92 15.32
CA GLN A 150 -6.66 -3.96 16.18
C GLN A 150 -6.19 -3.33 17.49
N CYS A 151 -6.56 -3.92 18.61
CA CYS A 151 -5.99 -3.56 19.90
C CYS A 151 -4.49 -3.88 19.89
N PRO A 152 -3.65 -3.10 20.61
CA PRO A 152 -2.30 -3.53 20.92
C PRO A 152 -2.40 -4.90 21.59
N CYS A 153 -1.70 -5.89 21.05
CA CYS A 153 -1.60 -7.17 21.76
C CYS A 153 -0.89 -6.91 23.08
N GLY A 154 -1.59 -7.14 24.19
CA GLY A 154 -1.00 -7.13 25.50
C GLY A 154 0.04 -8.22 25.66
#